data_eaabc213aedf36580a9c830903bf0a70
#
_entry.id   eaabc213aedf36580a9c830903bf0a70
#
_cell.length_a   1.000
_cell.length_b   1.000
_cell.length_c   1.000
_cell.angle_alpha   90.00
_cell.angle_beta   90.00
_cell.angle_gamma   90.00
#
_symmetry.space_group_name_H-M   'P 1'
#
loop_
_entity.id
_entity.type
_entity.pdbx_description
1 polymer ?
#
loop_
_entity_poly.entity_id
_entity_poly.type
_entity_poly.pdbx_seq_one_letter_code
_entity_poly.pdbx_strand_id
1 'polypeptide(L)'
;MKFSKIRILETGHNPGSWNMALDEVLMNGIGEVPILKIYGWKPSCVSIGYFQSMDEEVNLEKCKEMGIDSVRRITGGGAVFHESELTYSFISKNYPQGIMQSYEMVCEMLTLTLKKLGFDAKFSPLNDIIVGGRKVCGNAQTRKHGVLLQHGTMLLDVNVEKMFTVLKVPKEKISDKAIEDVKQRVFGIGKKFELVASAMKDSASETFSADLSFERSEEHTSELQSRAYL
;
A
#
# COMPACT_ATOMS: atom_id res chain seq x y z
N MET A 1 19.77 -1.85 -5.98
CA MET A 1 19.56 -1.63 -7.44
C MET A 1 19.60 -0.14 -7.69
N LYS A 2 20.08 0.33 -8.85
CA LYS A 2 20.14 1.75 -9.17
C LYS A 2 19.29 2.05 -10.40
N PHE A 3 18.65 3.22 -10.41
CA PHE A 3 17.93 3.76 -11.56
C PHE A 3 18.48 5.14 -11.89
N SER A 4 18.47 5.54 -13.14
CA SER A 4 18.84 6.93 -13.50
C SER A 4 17.75 7.91 -13.08
N LYS A 5 16.48 7.46 -13.12
CA LYS A 5 15.30 8.28 -12.85
C LYS A 5 14.18 7.45 -12.26
N ILE A 6 13.35 8.08 -11.41
CA ILE A 6 12.07 7.54 -10.91
C ILE A 6 10.99 8.59 -11.13
N ARG A 7 9.84 8.17 -11.68
CA ARG A 7 8.65 9.01 -11.80
C ARG A 7 7.88 8.97 -10.48
N ILE A 8 7.63 10.12 -9.90
CA ILE A 8 6.81 10.28 -8.69
C ILE A 8 5.42 10.73 -9.10
N LEU A 9 4.42 9.96 -8.69
CA LEU A 9 3.01 10.25 -8.89
C LEU A 9 2.33 10.36 -7.53
N GLU A 10 2.06 11.58 -7.07
CA GLU A 10 1.35 11.84 -5.83
C GLU A 10 -0.10 12.18 -6.16
N THR A 11 -1.03 11.27 -5.83
CA THR A 11 -2.44 11.37 -6.27
C THR A 11 -3.40 11.82 -5.19
N GLY A 12 -2.92 12.06 -3.96
CA GLY A 12 -3.76 12.43 -2.83
C GLY A 12 -4.68 11.28 -2.39
N HIS A 13 -5.87 11.62 -1.92
CA HIS A 13 -6.83 10.64 -1.39
C HIS A 13 -7.96 10.40 -2.39
N ASN A 14 -8.16 9.14 -2.79
CA ASN A 14 -9.13 8.75 -3.81
C ASN A 14 -9.92 7.50 -3.39
N PRO A 15 -11.06 7.21 -4.04
CA PRO A 15 -11.81 5.96 -3.84
C PRO A 15 -10.99 4.72 -4.14
N GLY A 16 -11.31 3.62 -3.45
CA GLY A 16 -10.58 2.36 -3.59
C GLY A 16 -10.56 1.83 -5.03
N SER A 17 -11.68 1.91 -5.73
CA SER A 17 -11.78 1.51 -7.13
C SER A 17 -10.84 2.30 -8.05
N TRP A 18 -10.77 3.61 -7.85
CA TRP A 18 -9.87 4.49 -8.61
C TRP A 18 -8.40 4.15 -8.33
N ASN A 19 -8.03 4.00 -7.05
CA ASN A 19 -6.66 3.66 -6.66
C ASN A 19 -6.17 2.35 -7.28
N MET A 20 -7.03 1.31 -7.29
CA MET A 20 -6.69 -0.01 -7.85
C MET A 20 -6.69 0.00 -9.37
N ALA A 21 -7.63 0.70 -10.02
CA ALA A 21 -7.65 0.85 -11.47
C ALA A 21 -6.38 1.57 -11.97
N LEU A 22 -5.94 2.62 -11.26
CA LEU A 22 -4.71 3.32 -11.60
C LEU A 22 -3.47 2.44 -11.47
N ASP A 23 -3.40 1.58 -10.45
CA ASP A 23 -2.31 0.60 -10.34
C ASP A 23 -2.24 -0.32 -11.56
N GLU A 24 -3.39 -0.79 -12.06
CA GLU A 24 -3.44 -1.63 -13.27
C GLU A 24 -3.06 -0.85 -14.54
N VAL A 25 -3.55 0.37 -14.70
CA VAL A 25 -3.19 1.23 -15.84
C VAL A 25 -1.70 1.49 -15.88
N LEU A 26 -1.12 1.91 -14.75
CA LEU A 26 0.31 2.17 -14.64
C LEU A 26 1.15 0.92 -14.88
N MET A 27 0.73 -0.24 -14.36
CA MET A 27 1.42 -1.50 -14.58
C MET A 27 1.41 -1.91 -16.06
N ASN A 28 0.28 -1.74 -16.74
CA ASN A 28 0.13 -2.11 -18.16
C ASN A 28 0.83 -1.13 -19.12
N GLY A 29 0.92 0.16 -18.71
CA GLY A 29 1.53 1.24 -19.51
C GLY A 29 2.98 1.57 -19.15
N ILE A 30 3.61 0.84 -18.21
CA ILE A 30 4.95 1.17 -17.73
C ILE A 30 6.00 1.11 -18.86
N GLY A 31 6.78 2.20 -18.98
CA GLY A 31 7.99 2.26 -19.80
C GLY A 31 9.23 1.70 -19.07
N GLU A 32 10.39 2.23 -19.41
CA GLU A 32 11.66 1.82 -18.79
C GLU A 32 11.92 2.51 -17.44
N VAL A 33 11.27 3.66 -17.19
CA VAL A 33 11.43 4.44 -15.97
C VAL A 33 10.46 3.95 -14.91
N PRO A 34 10.92 3.52 -13.72
CA PRO A 34 10.06 3.08 -12.63
C PRO A 34 9.12 4.19 -12.15
N ILE A 35 7.99 3.80 -11.58
CA ILE A 35 7.01 4.71 -10.99
C ILE A 35 6.92 4.41 -9.49
N LEU A 36 6.96 5.48 -8.69
CA LEU A 36 6.53 5.45 -7.29
C LEU A 36 5.27 6.30 -7.16
N LYS A 37 4.12 5.64 -7.02
CA LYS A 37 2.84 6.27 -6.70
C LYS A 37 2.68 6.37 -5.18
N ILE A 38 2.25 7.53 -4.67
CA ILE A 38 1.97 7.80 -3.25
C ILE A 38 0.53 8.29 -3.14
N TYR A 39 -0.27 7.68 -2.28
CA TYR A 39 -1.70 7.95 -2.19
C TYR A 39 -2.32 7.58 -0.85
N GLY A 40 -3.54 8.06 -0.63
CA GLY A 40 -4.42 7.69 0.47
C GLY A 40 -5.79 7.22 -0.01
N TRP A 41 -6.71 7.00 0.92
CA TRP A 41 -8.04 6.46 0.66
C TRP A 41 -9.12 7.41 1.16
N LYS A 42 -10.08 7.74 0.30
CA LYS A 42 -11.26 8.53 0.68
C LYS A 42 -12.42 8.18 -0.27
N PRO A 43 -13.52 7.58 0.25
CA PRO A 43 -13.70 7.20 1.65
C PRO A 43 -12.72 6.10 2.11
N SER A 44 -12.78 5.73 3.42
CA SER A 44 -12.12 4.54 3.93
C SER A 44 -12.54 3.32 3.12
N CYS A 45 -11.67 2.32 2.98
CA CYS A 45 -11.91 1.20 2.08
C CYS A 45 -11.45 -0.13 2.70
N VAL A 46 -12.12 -1.22 2.36
CA VAL A 46 -11.58 -2.57 2.56
C VAL A 46 -11.08 -3.11 1.23
N SER A 47 -9.81 -3.45 1.13
CA SER A 47 -9.30 -4.19 -0.03
C SER A 47 -9.13 -5.67 0.29
N ILE A 48 -9.62 -6.54 -0.60
CA ILE A 48 -9.33 -7.98 -0.54
C ILE A 48 -8.23 -8.36 -1.53
N GLY A 49 -7.51 -9.44 -1.22
CA GLY A 49 -6.52 -10.01 -2.13
C GLY A 49 -7.16 -10.66 -3.36
N TYR A 50 -6.38 -10.83 -4.41
CA TYR A 50 -6.85 -11.33 -5.70
C TYR A 50 -7.65 -12.63 -5.62
N PHE A 51 -7.24 -13.56 -4.74
CA PHE A 51 -7.84 -14.89 -4.59
C PHE A 51 -8.90 -15.00 -3.49
N GLN A 52 -9.17 -13.91 -2.75
CA GLN A 52 -10.14 -13.94 -1.66
C GLN A 52 -11.58 -13.74 -2.16
N SER A 53 -12.56 -14.24 -1.40
CA SER A 53 -13.99 -13.97 -1.60
C SER A 53 -14.40 -12.72 -0.82
N MET A 54 -15.08 -11.78 -1.49
CA MET A 54 -15.58 -10.56 -0.84
C MET A 54 -16.56 -10.90 0.29
N ASP A 55 -17.48 -11.82 0.02
CA ASP A 55 -18.52 -12.23 0.97
C ASP A 55 -17.97 -13.01 2.18
N GLU A 56 -16.80 -13.64 2.04
CA GLU A 56 -16.17 -14.37 3.14
C GLU A 56 -15.33 -13.48 4.05
N GLU A 57 -14.72 -12.44 3.48
CA GLU A 57 -13.72 -11.60 4.16
C GLU A 57 -14.29 -10.28 4.70
N VAL A 58 -15.37 -9.75 4.08
CA VAL A 58 -15.86 -8.39 4.34
C VAL A 58 -17.29 -8.39 4.85
N ASN A 59 -17.53 -7.63 5.90
CA ASN A 59 -18.88 -7.33 6.37
C ASN A 59 -19.47 -6.17 5.54
N LEU A 60 -20.03 -6.51 4.36
CA LEU A 60 -20.52 -5.53 3.39
C LEU A 60 -21.65 -4.67 3.96
N GLU A 61 -22.50 -5.21 4.86
CA GLU A 61 -23.56 -4.45 5.52
C GLU A 61 -22.95 -3.35 6.40
N LYS A 62 -21.97 -3.69 7.22
CA LYS A 62 -21.28 -2.72 8.07
C LYS A 62 -20.47 -1.71 7.25
N CYS A 63 -19.83 -2.14 6.18
CA CYS A 63 -19.15 -1.20 5.26
C CYS A 63 -20.14 -0.18 4.71
N LYS A 64 -21.31 -0.62 4.24
CA LYS A 64 -22.35 0.26 3.69
C LYS A 64 -22.91 1.22 4.76
N GLU A 65 -23.22 0.74 5.97
CA GLU A 65 -23.68 1.57 7.10
C GLU A 65 -22.66 2.67 7.47
N MET A 66 -21.37 2.37 7.35
CA MET A 66 -20.29 3.25 7.75
C MET A 66 -19.70 4.08 6.59
N GLY A 67 -20.26 3.96 5.37
CA GLY A 67 -19.75 4.67 4.19
C GLY A 67 -18.32 4.26 3.80
N ILE A 68 -18.00 2.97 3.97
CA ILE A 68 -16.69 2.38 3.68
C ILE A 68 -16.79 1.63 2.36
N ASP A 69 -15.89 1.93 1.43
CA ASP A 69 -15.79 1.22 0.14
C ASP A 69 -15.22 -0.19 0.30
N SER A 70 -15.43 -1.03 -0.70
CA SER A 70 -14.76 -2.32 -0.81
C SER A 70 -14.25 -2.55 -2.24
N VAL A 71 -13.03 -3.10 -2.37
CA VAL A 71 -12.40 -3.32 -3.67
C VAL A 71 -11.54 -4.59 -3.66
N ARG A 72 -11.35 -5.20 -4.82
CA ARG A 72 -10.35 -6.25 -5.03
C ARG A 72 -9.08 -5.65 -5.61
N ARG A 73 -7.93 -5.98 -5.03
CA ARG A 73 -6.62 -5.59 -5.59
C ARG A 73 -6.04 -6.71 -6.46
N ILE A 74 -5.14 -6.35 -7.38
CA ILE A 74 -4.50 -7.30 -8.30
C ILE A 74 -3.39 -8.13 -7.67
N THR A 75 -2.99 -7.81 -6.44
CA THR A 75 -2.01 -8.57 -5.65
C THR A 75 -2.70 -9.57 -4.73
N GLY A 76 -1.97 -10.57 -4.29
CA GLY A 76 -2.45 -11.51 -3.27
C GLY A 76 -2.48 -10.93 -1.86
N GLY A 77 -2.59 -11.83 -0.88
CA GLY A 77 -2.63 -11.50 0.55
C GLY A 77 -4.04 -11.44 1.13
N GLY A 78 -4.15 -11.18 2.43
CA GLY A 78 -5.41 -11.09 3.18
C GLY A 78 -6.13 -9.77 3.01
N ALA A 79 -7.35 -9.68 3.54
CA ALA A 79 -8.14 -8.44 3.56
C ALA A 79 -7.47 -7.36 4.43
N VAL A 80 -7.52 -6.12 3.98
CA VAL A 80 -6.91 -4.95 4.64
C VAL A 80 -7.94 -3.84 4.74
N PHE A 81 -8.07 -3.24 5.92
CA PHE A 81 -8.85 -2.03 6.13
C PHE A 81 -7.95 -0.79 5.99
N HIS A 82 -8.33 0.11 5.10
CA HIS A 82 -7.62 1.34 4.75
C HIS A 82 -8.35 2.56 5.27
N GLU A 83 -7.68 3.36 6.12
CA GLU A 83 -8.24 4.59 6.68
C GLU A 83 -7.14 5.64 6.93
N SER A 84 -6.32 5.45 7.94
CA SER A 84 -5.31 6.40 8.40
C SER A 84 -3.91 5.89 8.07
N GLU A 85 -3.54 5.96 6.80
CA GLU A 85 -2.29 5.41 6.29
C GLU A 85 -1.76 6.21 5.09
N LEU A 86 -0.49 6.03 4.79
CA LEU A 86 0.07 6.33 3.49
C LEU A 86 0.26 5.03 2.73
N THR A 87 -0.37 4.92 1.57
CA THR A 87 -0.18 3.79 0.66
C THR A 87 0.76 4.19 -0.46
N TYR A 88 1.60 3.27 -0.88
CA TYR A 88 2.47 3.44 -2.04
C TYR A 88 2.28 2.30 -3.03
N SER A 89 2.61 2.54 -4.31
CA SER A 89 2.83 1.51 -5.33
C SER A 89 4.14 1.78 -6.05
N PHE A 90 5.04 0.79 -6.05
CA PHE A 90 6.28 0.80 -6.83
C PHE A 90 6.12 -0.14 -8.02
N ILE A 91 6.30 0.39 -9.23
CA ILE A 91 6.09 -0.33 -10.49
C ILE A 91 7.36 -0.25 -11.32
N SER A 92 7.88 -1.40 -11.78
CA SER A 92 9.12 -1.44 -12.54
C SER A 92 9.22 -2.69 -13.42
N LYS A 93 9.83 -2.56 -14.61
CA LYS A 93 10.29 -3.69 -15.44
C LYS A 93 11.64 -4.21 -14.97
N ASN A 94 12.44 -3.36 -14.33
CA ASN A 94 13.75 -3.73 -13.85
C ASN A 94 13.68 -4.02 -12.34
N TYR A 95 13.77 -5.30 -11.97
CA TYR A 95 13.68 -5.78 -10.60
C TYR A 95 14.39 -7.14 -10.43
N PRO A 96 14.85 -7.51 -9.22
CA PRO A 96 15.41 -8.82 -8.95
C PRO A 96 14.38 -9.93 -9.18
N GLN A 97 14.80 -11.03 -9.84
CA GLN A 97 13.89 -12.13 -10.16
C GLN A 97 13.46 -12.95 -8.93
N GLY A 98 14.27 -13.00 -7.90
CA GLY A 98 13.91 -13.64 -6.64
C GLY A 98 12.81 -12.87 -5.90
N ILE A 99 11.86 -13.60 -5.31
CA ILE A 99 10.73 -13.00 -4.58
C ILE A 99 11.23 -12.16 -3.40
N MET A 100 12.08 -12.73 -2.57
CA MET A 100 12.61 -12.04 -1.40
C MET A 100 13.45 -10.83 -1.78
N GLN A 101 14.35 -10.97 -2.77
CA GLN A 101 15.20 -9.87 -3.22
C GLN A 101 14.39 -8.70 -3.76
N SER A 102 13.25 -8.93 -4.43
CA SER A 102 12.41 -7.84 -4.89
C SER A 102 11.63 -7.17 -3.75
N TYR A 103 11.21 -7.92 -2.72
CA TYR A 103 10.68 -7.31 -1.49
C TYR A 103 11.76 -6.48 -0.78
N GLU A 104 12.94 -7.02 -0.57
CA GLU A 104 14.06 -6.34 0.07
C GLU A 104 14.40 -5.04 -0.63
N MET A 105 14.47 -5.05 -1.97
CA MET A 105 14.77 -3.87 -2.79
C MET A 105 13.83 -2.69 -2.49
N VAL A 106 12.52 -2.94 -2.44
CA VAL A 106 11.55 -1.86 -2.18
C VAL A 106 11.45 -1.54 -0.69
N CYS A 107 11.53 -2.57 0.16
CA CYS A 107 11.45 -2.40 1.61
C CYS A 107 12.68 -1.66 2.20
N GLU A 108 13.83 -1.65 1.51
CA GLU A 108 14.97 -0.82 1.87
C GLU A 108 14.61 0.67 1.85
N MET A 109 13.93 1.13 0.79
CA MET A 109 13.39 2.50 0.69
C MET A 109 12.43 2.82 1.84
N LEU A 110 11.49 1.91 2.14
CA LEU A 110 10.51 2.11 3.20
C LEU A 110 11.16 2.13 4.59
N THR A 111 12.12 1.28 4.81
CA THR A 111 12.89 1.22 6.06
C THR A 111 13.69 2.52 6.25
N LEU A 112 14.32 3.04 5.18
CA LEU A 112 15.02 4.32 5.20
C LEU A 112 14.05 5.48 5.47
N THR A 113 12.85 5.45 4.87
CA THR A 113 11.78 6.43 5.15
C THR A 113 11.47 6.52 6.64
N LEU A 114 11.23 5.37 7.27
CA LEU A 114 10.93 5.31 8.70
C LEU A 114 12.12 5.75 9.56
N LYS A 115 13.34 5.41 9.18
CA LYS A 115 14.57 5.87 9.86
C LYS A 115 14.73 7.39 9.80
N LYS A 116 14.47 8.02 8.64
CA LYS A 116 14.46 9.49 8.50
C LYS A 116 13.39 10.16 9.37
N LEU A 117 12.31 9.46 9.68
CA LEU A 117 11.25 9.92 10.59
C LEU A 117 11.53 9.63 12.07
N GLY A 118 12.71 9.06 12.40
CA GLY A 118 13.16 8.79 13.76
C GLY A 118 12.80 7.42 14.32
N PHE A 119 12.40 6.45 13.48
CA PHE A 119 12.05 5.09 13.92
C PHE A 119 13.16 4.07 13.60
N ASP A 120 13.50 3.20 14.54
CA ASP A 120 14.37 2.03 14.28
C ASP A 120 13.56 0.93 13.57
N ALA A 121 13.37 1.12 12.28
CA ALA A 121 12.59 0.21 11.43
C ALA A 121 13.46 -0.89 10.85
N LYS A 122 12.88 -2.09 10.72
CA LYS A 122 13.53 -3.26 10.13
C LYS A 122 12.57 -3.99 9.21
N PHE A 123 13.09 -4.50 8.09
CA PHE A 123 12.37 -5.44 7.26
C PHE A 123 12.23 -6.78 8.01
N SER A 124 11.00 -7.28 8.05
CA SER A 124 10.68 -8.60 8.63
C SER A 124 10.12 -9.49 7.51
N PRO A 125 10.77 -10.62 7.22
CA PRO A 125 10.22 -11.57 6.25
C PRO A 125 8.82 -12.07 6.69
N LEU A 126 7.86 -12.25 5.73
CA LEU A 126 8.04 -12.22 4.27
C LEU A 126 7.92 -10.81 3.67
N ASN A 127 7.10 -9.92 4.23
CA ASN A 127 6.64 -8.71 3.54
C ASN A 127 6.28 -7.57 4.50
N ASP A 128 6.71 -7.62 5.74
CA ASP A 128 6.37 -6.61 6.75
C ASP A 128 7.57 -5.71 7.08
N ILE A 129 7.29 -4.49 7.53
CA ILE A 129 8.26 -3.64 8.20
C ILE A 129 7.79 -3.44 9.64
N ILE A 130 8.72 -3.59 10.57
CA ILE A 130 8.46 -3.53 12.00
C ILE A 130 9.27 -2.42 12.69
N VAL A 131 8.69 -1.85 13.74
CA VAL A 131 9.32 -0.93 14.68
C VAL A 131 9.01 -1.44 16.09
N GLY A 132 10.04 -1.67 16.89
CA GLY A 132 9.86 -2.18 18.25
C GLY A 132 9.09 -3.51 18.31
N GLY A 133 9.28 -4.39 17.32
CA GLY A 133 8.59 -5.69 17.22
C GLY A 133 7.15 -5.60 16.69
N ARG A 134 6.62 -4.42 16.40
CA ARG A 134 5.26 -4.21 15.90
C ARG A 134 5.26 -3.83 14.42
N LYS A 135 4.32 -4.37 13.66
CA LYS A 135 4.13 -4.07 12.24
C LYS A 135 3.69 -2.62 12.04
N VAL A 136 4.41 -1.90 11.20
CA VAL A 136 4.11 -0.53 10.77
C VAL A 136 3.78 -0.43 9.28
N CYS A 137 4.22 -1.41 8.48
CA CYS A 137 3.92 -1.45 7.05
C CYS A 137 3.77 -2.91 6.61
N GLY A 138 2.73 -3.19 5.85
CA GLY A 138 2.51 -4.46 5.19
C GLY A 138 2.55 -4.28 3.67
N ASN A 139 3.14 -5.25 2.97
CA ASN A 139 3.35 -5.15 1.52
C ASN A 139 2.80 -6.38 0.80
N ALA A 140 2.42 -6.20 -0.45
CA ALA A 140 2.04 -7.26 -1.36
C ALA A 140 2.61 -6.96 -2.75
N GLN A 141 2.94 -7.99 -3.53
CA GLN A 141 3.43 -7.80 -4.89
C GLN A 141 2.76 -8.75 -5.87
N THR A 142 2.74 -8.35 -7.12
CA THR A 142 2.40 -9.19 -8.28
C THR A 142 3.39 -8.96 -9.40
N ARG A 143 3.52 -9.96 -10.27
CA ARG A 143 4.39 -9.92 -11.43
C ARG A 143 3.61 -10.40 -12.63
N LYS A 144 3.40 -9.54 -13.62
CA LYS A 144 2.70 -9.86 -14.85
C LYS A 144 3.43 -9.22 -16.03
N HIS A 145 3.58 -9.94 -17.12
CA HIS A 145 4.17 -9.45 -18.36
C HIS A 145 5.56 -8.80 -18.20
N GLY A 146 6.39 -9.35 -17.28
CA GLY A 146 7.73 -8.80 -17.01
C GLY A 146 7.73 -7.53 -16.15
N VAL A 147 6.61 -7.15 -15.57
CA VAL A 147 6.47 -5.98 -14.69
C VAL A 147 6.23 -6.42 -13.27
N LEU A 148 6.98 -5.84 -12.32
CA LEU A 148 6.72 -5.90 -10.90
C LEU A 148 5.80 -4.73 -10.51
N LEU A 149 4.73 -5.03 -9.78
CA LEU A 149 4.03 -4.07 -8.95
C LEU A 149 4.12 -4.55 -7.50
N GLN A 150 4.68 -3.73 -6.64
CA GLN A 150 4.62 -3.89 -5.19
C GLN A 150 3.92 -2.69 -4.59
N HIS A 151 2.89 -2.92 -3.81
CA HIS A 151 2.25 -1.88 -3.02
C HIS A 151 2.19 -2.26 -1.54
N GLY A 152 2.01 -1.27 -0.68
CA GLY A 152 1.95 -1.48 0.75
C GLY A 152 1.42 -0.26 1.49
N THR A 153 1.03 -0.49 2.74
CA THR A 153 0.41 0.51 3.61
C THR A 153 1.34 0.84 4.77
N MET A 154 1.74 2.10 4.90
CA MET A 154 2.46 2.60 6.08
C MET A 154 1.44 3.20 7.05
N LEU A 155 1.24 2.56 8.19
CA LEU A 155 0.22 2.91 9.16
C LEU A 155 0.57 4.23 9.87
N LEU A 156 -0.26 5.25 9.69
CA LEU A 156 -0.15 6.53 10.39
C LEU A 156 -0.87 6.48 11.73
N ASP A 157 -2.06 5.86 11.72
CA ASP A 157 -2.86 5.54 12.90
C ASP A 157 -3.62 4.23 12.67
N VAL A 158 -4.14 3.59 13.70
CA VAL A 158 -4.83 2.29 13.58
C VAL A 158 -6.08 2.27 14.47
N ASN A 159 -7.23 2.13 13.83
CA ASN A 159 -8.50 1.88 14.53
C ASN A 159 -8.84 0.39 14.46
N VAL A 160 -8.36 -0.36 15.47
CA VAL A 160 -8.50 -1.82 15.52
C VAL A 160 -9.96 -2.24 15.67
N GLU A 161 -10.77 -1.53 16.46
CA GLU A 161 -12.19 -1.82 16.67
C GLU A 161 -12.98 -1.70 15.36
N LYS A 162 -12.72 -0.63 14.60
CA LYS A 162 -13.34 -0.42 13.30
C LYS A 162 -12.93 -1.50 12.30
N MET A 163 -11.65 -1.88 12.30
CA MET A 163 -11.14 -2.97 11.49
C MET A 163 -11.88 -4.29 11.77
N PHE A 164 -12.08 -4.67 13.04
CA PHE A 164 -12.83 -5.87 13.42
C PHE A 164 -14.32 -5.78 13.09
N THR A 165 -14.88 -4.58 12.96
CA THR A 165 -16.28 -4.37 12.57
C THR A 165 -16.52 -4.66 11.10
N VAL A 166 -15.56 -4.28 10.23
CA VAL A 166 -15.71 -4.36 8.76
C VAL A 166 -15.09 -5.61 8.17
N LEU A 167 -14.16 -6.27 8.86
CA LEU A 167 -13.58 -7.55 8.42
C LEU A 167 -14.34 -8.70 9.08
N LYS A 168 -14.61 -9.76 8.31
CA LYS A 168 -15.16 -11.00 8.84
C LYS A 168 -14.05 -11.81 9.50
N VAL A 169 -13.97 -11.68 10.80
CA VAL A 169 -13.10 -12.53 11.65
C VAL A 169 -13.99 -13.62 12.25
N PRO A 170 -13.55 -14.89 12.32
CA PRO A 170 -14.32 -15.94 12.99
C PRO A 170 -14.76 -15.48 14.36
N LYS A 171 -16.07 -15.67 14.69
CA LYS A 171 -16.67 -15.16 15.95
C LYS A 171 -15.92 -15.61 17.19
N GLU A 172 -15.31 -16.78 17.15
CA GLU A 172 -14.49 -17.34 18.23
C GLU A 172 -13.19 -16.54 18.46
N LYS A 173 -12.80 -15.70 17.47
CA LYS A 173 -11.62 -14.82 17.54
C LYS A 173 -11.98 -13.36 17.84
N ILE A 174 -13.27 -13.02 17.95
CA ILE A 174 -13.69 -11.67 18.33
C ILE A 174 -13.86 -11.66 19.85
N SER A 175 -12.81 -11.26 20.54
CA SER A 175 -12.83 -11.04 22.00
C SER A 175 -11.99 -9.79 22.30
N ASP A 176 -12.23 -9.18 23.46
CA ASP A 176 -11.42 -8.04 23.92
C ASP A 176 -9.93 -8.39 23.93
N LYS A 177 -9.61 -9.65 24.26
CA LYS A 177 -8.24 -10.17 24.18
C LYS A 177 -7.70 -10.18 22.76
N ALA A 178 -8.47 -10.58 21.76
CA ALA A 178 -8.01 -10.61 20.36
C ALA A 178 -7.82 -9.20 19.81
N ILE A 179 -8.67 -8.25 20.17
CA ILE A 179 -8.50 -6.83 19.86
C ILE A 179 -7.20 -6.31 20.45
N GLU A 180 -6.96 -6.60 21.73
CA GLU A 180 -5.74 -6.20 22.40
C GLU A 180 -4.48 -6.85 21.81
N ASP A 181 -4.54 -8.14 21.45
CA ASP A 181 -3.46 -8.85 20.77
C ASP A 181 -3.11 -8.20 19.44
N VAL A 182 -4.10 -7.72 18.66
CA VAL A 182 -3.84 -7.00 17.41
C VAL A 182 -3.24 -5.62 17.69
N LYS A 183 -3.75 -4.87 18.68
CA LYS A 183 -3.17 -3.60 19.10
C LYS A 183 -1.70 -3.71 19.50
N GLN A 184 -1.33 -4.85 20.09
CA GLN A 184 0.06 -5.12 20.45
C GLN A 184 0.96 -5.48 19.22
N ARG A 185 0.36 -5.94 18.12
CA ARG A 185 1.09 -6.37 16.92
C ARG A 185 1.25 -5.31 15.85
N VAL A 186 0.41 -4.28 15.85
CA VAL A 186 0.45 -3.18 14.88
C VAL A 186 0.84 -1.87 15.55
N PHE A 187 1.41 -0.96 14.78
CA PHE A 187 1.88 0.32 15.27
C PHE A 187 1.63 1.43 14.26
N GLY A 188 0.80 2.41 14.61
CA GLY A 188 0.65 3.65 13.88
C GLY A 188 1.76 4.64 14.27
N ILE A 189 2.48 5.19 13.30
CA ILE A 189 3.66 6.03 13.56
C ILE A 189 3.35 7.45 14.02
N GLY A 190 2.06 7.86 14.05
CA GLY A 190 1.63 9.17 14.55
C GLY A 190 2.16 10.36 13.76
N LYS A 191 2.52 10.19 12.49
CA LYS A 191 3.05 11.25 11.62
C LYS A 191 2.00 11.68 10.60
N LYS A 192 2.10 12.93 10.14
CA LYS A 192 1.24 13.46 9.07
C LYS A 192 1.61 12.85 7.72
N PHE A 193 0.61 12.65 6.88
CA PHE A 193 0.75 12.08 5.54
C PHE A 193 1.82 12.79 4.72
N GLU A 194 1.80 14.11 4.66
CA GLU A 194 2.71 14.93 3.85
C GLU A 194 4.16 14.78 4.28
N LEU A 195 4.40 14.66 5.59
CA LEU A 195 5.75 14.46 6.13
C LEU A 195 6.30 13.08 5.73
N VAL A 196 5.45 12.04 5.79
CA VAL A 196 5.83 10.69 5.40
C VAL A 196 6.04 10.60 3.89
N ALA A 197 5.18 11.25 3.09
CA ALA A 197 5.31 11.32 1.64
C ALA A 197 6.62 12.02 1.22
N SER A 198 6.98 13.12 1.88
CA SER A 198 8.26 13.80 1.63
C SER A 198 9.44 12.90 1.96
N ALA A 199 9.45 12.29 3.15
CA ALA A 199 10.53 11.38 3.55
C ALA A 199 10.64 10.15 2.62
N MET A 200 9.52 9.65 2.09
CA MET A 200 9.52 8.53 1.15
C MET A 200 10.13 8.91 -0.20
N LYS A 201 9.84 10.10 -0.73
CA LYS A 201 10.45 10.63 -1.96
C LYS A 201 11.97 10.76 -1.80
N ASP A 202 12.42 11.37 -0.71
CA ASP A 202 13.86 11.50 -0.41
C ASP A 202 14.55 10.14 -0.28
N SER A 203 13.86 9.18 0.35
CA SER A 203 14.38 7.81 0.51
C SER A 203 14.43 7.05 -0.82
N ALA A 204 13.47 7.29 -1.72
CA ALA A 204 13.50 6.70 -3.07
C ALA A 204 14.71 7.19 -3.86
N SER A 205 14.98 8.51 -3.86
CA SER A 205 16.16 9.08 -4.51
C SER A 205 17.45 8.49 -3.95
N GLU A 206 17.58 8.41 -2.63
CA GLU A 206 18.79 7.91 -1.96
C GLU A 206 19.00 6.41 -2.19
N THR A 207 17.97 5.57 -1.91
CA THR A 207 18.03 4.11 -2.02
C THR A 207 18.39 3.67 -3.44
N PHE A 208 17.76 4.30 -4.43
CA PHE A 208 17.94 3.93 -5.83
C PHE A 208 18.99 4.76 -6.57
N SER A 209 19.60 5.74 -5.91
CA SER A 209 20.54 6.71 -6.52
C SER A 209 19.96 7.35 -7.78
N ALA A 210 18.69 7.77 -7.72
CA ALA A 210 17.88 8.20 -8.86
C ALA A 210 17.46 9.65 -8.77
N ASP A 211 17.43 10.34 -9.90
CA ASP A 211 16.74 11.62 -10.04
C ASP A 211 15.23 11.41 -9.98
N LEU A 212 14.51 12.33 -9.34
CA LEU A 212 13.07 12.29 -9.27
C LEU A 212 12.43 13.19 -10.32
N SER A 213 11.44 12.69 -11.04
CA SER A 213 10.56 13.50 -11.87
C SER A 213 9.14 13.42 -11.35
N PHE A 214 8.49 14.58 -11.29
CA PHE A 214 7.15 14.71 -10.73
C PHE A 214 6.13 14.83 -11.86
N GLU A 215 5.05 14.06 -11.77
CA GLU A 215 3.93 14.08 -12.70
C GLU A 215 2.65 14.49 -11.98
N ARG A 216 1.79 15.22 -12.70
CA ARG A 216 0.46 15.55 -12.20
C ARG A 216 -0.52 14.42 -12.54
N SER A 217 -1.42 14.11 -11.61
CA SER A 217 -2.42 13.05 -11.76
C SER A 217 -3.42 13.27 -12.93
N GLU A 218 -3.49 14.47 -13.46
CA GLU A 218 -4.44 14.84 -14.54
C GLU A 218 -4.12 14.13 -15.87
N GLU A 219 -2.87 13.79 -16.14
CA GLU A 219 -2.45 13.13 -17.40
C GLU A 219 -3.00 11.71 -17.55
N HIS A 220 -3.35 11.03 -16.46
CA HIS A 220 -3.88 9.67 -16.47
C HIS A 220 -5.41 9.59 -16.37
N THR A 221 -6.09 10.70 -16.13
CA THR A 221 -7.54 10.73 -15.94
C THR A 221 -8.31 10.31 -17.20
N SER A 222 -7.80 10.64 -18.39
CA SER A 222 -8.42 10.27 -19.68
C SER A 222 -8.32 8.76 -19.97
N GLU A 223 -7.23 8.09 -19.58
CA GLU A 223 -7.08 6.63 -19.72
C GLU A 223 -7.96 5.86 -18.74
N LEU A 224 -8.09 6.37 -17.51
CA LEU A 224 -8.98 5.80 -16.50
C LEU A 224 -10.45 5.90 -16.89
N GLN A 225 -10.86 7.04 -17.45
CA GLN A 225 -12.23 7.24 -17.92
C GLN A 225 -12.59 6.29 -19.07
N SER A 226 -11.66 6.00 -19.99
CA SER A 226 -11.91 5.10 -21.11
C SER A 226 -12.07 3.62 -20.68
N ARG A 227 -11.49 3.22 -19.55
CA ARG A 227 -11.54 1.84 -19.02
C ARG A 227 -12.64 1.62 -17.98
N ALA A 228 -13.15 2.66 -17.35
CA ALA A 228 -14.28 2.56 -16.41
C ALA A 228 -15.62 2.29 -17.10
N TYR A 229 -15.68 2.38 -18.44
CA TYR A 229 -16.87 2.15 -19.27
C TYR A 229 -16.83 0.82 -20.06
N LEU A 230 -15.87 -0.06 -19.79
CA LEU A 230 -15.79 -1.43 -20.33
C LEU A 230 -15.94 -2.46 -19.20
#